data_016de019b3fb2f876398d0a5361cf501
#
_entry.id   016de019b3fb2f876398d0a5361cf501
#
_cell.length_a   1.000
_cell.length_b   1.000
_cell.length_c   1.000
_cell.angle_alpha   90.00
_cell.angle_beta   90.00
_cell.angle_gamma   90.00
#
_symmetry.space_group_name_H-M   'P 1'
#
loop_
_entity.id
_entity.type
_entity.pdbx_description
1 polymer ?
#
loop_
_entity_poly.entity_id
_entity_poly.type
_entity_poly.pdbx_seq_one_letter_code
_entity_poly.pdbx_strand_id
1 'polypeptide(L)'
;MKLLKLVIVDDEPILLQGLVKTYNWNEMGFEVAGQAQSGEQAIEVIKKVKPHVVLTDIRMKQVSGLMVMEEIQKTELDPVFIVLSAYRDFNYAQQACDLGAYAYLLKPIEEDKLQETMQGAYQTCMEKLESEERYESWENMIRKDSTSFLQVVVQKYLQNKISYEKVQEVFAILKDVIEEDDRFIAMCVDLDLTY
;
A
#
# COMPACT_ATOMS: atom_id res chain seq x y z
N MET A 1 -15.38 9.82 -6.52
CA MET A 1 -13.99 9.38 -6.41
C MET A 1 -13.70 9.13 -4.92
N LYS A 2 -13.12 7.99 -4.55
CA LYS A 2 -12.77 7.69 -3.14
C LYS A 2 -11.56 8.56 -2.78
N LEU A 3 -11.66 9.38 -1.73
CA LEU A 3 -10.51 10.17 -1.26
C LEU A 3 -9.60 9.28 -0.42
N LEU A 4 -8.31 9.29 -0.75
CA LEU A 4 -7.28 8.59 -0.02
C LEU A 4 -6.66 9.50 1.05
N LYS A 5 -6.35 8.96 2.22
CA LYS A 5 -5.73 9.72 3.31
C LYS A 5 -4.28 10.05 2.99
N LEU A 6 -3.93 11.33 3.06
CA LEU A 6 -2.58 11.86 2.91
C LEU A 6 -2.08 12.41 4.25
N VAL A 7 -0.84 12.10 4.60
CA VAL A 7 -0.11 12.77 5.68
C VAL A 7 1.04 13.55 5.07
N ILE A 8 1.20 14.81 5.47
CA ILE A 8 2.27 15.69 5.00
C ILE A 8 3.19 16.01 6.18
N VAL A 9 4.49 15.86 5.96
CA VAL A 9 5.53 15.99 6.99
C VAL A 9 6.62 16.93 6.51
N ASP A 10 6.87 18.01 7.26
CA ASP A 10 7.96 18.96 6.99
C ASP A 10 8.27 19.70 8.29
N ASP A 11 9.54 19.78 8.71
CA ASP A 11 9.91 20.45 9.97
C ASP A 11 9.95 21.98 9.87
N GLU A 12 9.79 22.53 8.67
CA GLU A 12 9.60 23.95 8.41
C GLU A 12 8.10 24.30 8.37
N PRO A 13 7.53 24.98 9.41
CA PRO A 13 6.09 25.21 9.48
C PRO A 13 5.51 25.98 8.29
N ILE A 14 6.31 26.89 7.70
CA ILE A 14 5.90 27.70 6.55
C ILE A 14 5.77 26.80 5.31
N LEU A 15 6.73 25.91 5.08
CA LEU A 15 6.71 24.98 3.96
C LEU A 15 5.58 23.97 4.11
N LEU A 16 5.40 23.42 5.32
CA LEU A 16 4.29 22.51 5.62
C LEU A 16 2.93 23.14 5.30
N GLN A 17 2.70 24.37 5.81
CA GLN A 17 1.45 25.10 5.55
C GLN A 17 1.31 25.46 4.06
N GLY A 18 2.42 25.77 3.38
CA GLY A 18 2.46 25.99 1.94
C GLY A 18 2.00 24.75 1.20
N LEU A 19 2.60 23.58 1.45
CA LEU A 19 2.22 22.31 0.83
C LEU A 19 0.73 21.98 1.05
N VAL A 20 0.24 22.14 2.27
CA VAL A 20 -1.16 21.83 2.61
C VAL A 20 -2.16 22.73 1.87
N LYS A 21 -1.85 24.03 1.69
CA LYS A 21 -2.81 25.03 1.21
C LYS A 21 -2.69 25.36 -0.28
N THR A 22 -1.50 25.18 -0.87
CA THR A 22 -1.25 25.60 -2.27
C THR A 22 -1.88 24.63 -3.25
N TYR A 23 -1.86 23.34 -2.94
CA TYR A 23 -2.35 22.30 -3.83
C TYR A 23 -3.78 21.89 -3.52
N ASN A 24 -4.57 21.65 -4.57
CA ASN A 24 -5.92 21.10 -4.40
C ASN A 24 -5.87 19.58 -4.30
N TRP A 25 -5.52 19.08 -3.12
CA TRP A 25 -5.37 17.64 -2.85
C TRP A 25 -6.62 16.84 -3.18
N ASN A 26 -7.81 17.43 -2.98
CA ASN A 26 -9.07 16.75 -3.27
C ASN A 26 -9.25 16.47 -4.77
N GLU A 27 -8.81 17.37 -5.64
CA GLU A 27 -8.82 17.16 -7.09
C GLU A 27 -7.86 16.06 -7.52
N MET A 28 -6.75 15.88 -6.77
CA MET A 28 -5.79 14.78 -6.97
C MET A 28 -6.25 13.46 -6.34
N GLY A 29 -7.41 13.43 -5.64
CA GLY A 29 -7.94 12.22 -5.01
C GLY A 29 -7.52 12.01 -3.56
N PHE A 30 -6.99 13.02 -2.88
CA PHE A 30 -6.49 12.89 -1.52
C PHE A 30 -7.18 13.86 -0.56
N GLU A 31 -7.34 13.42 0.70
CA GLU A 31 -7.63 14.29 1.83
C GLU A 31 -6.41 14.38 2.74
N VAL A 32 -6.04 15.59 3.15
CA VAL A 32 -4.97 15.78 4.13
C VAL A 32 -5.50 15.42 5.51
N ALA A 33 -5.32 14.15 5.89
CA ALA A 33 -5.83 13.58 7.14
C ALA A 33 -4.89 13.82 8.34
N GLY A 34 -3.64 14.26 8.09
CA GLY A 34 -2.70 14.58 9.15
C GLY A 34 -1.51 15.40 8.67
N GLN A 35 -0.87 16.08 9.61
CA GLN A 35 0.32 16.89 9.40
C GLN A 35 1.29 16.66 10.55
N ALA A 36 2.60 16.73 10.28
CA ALA A 36 3.63 16.63 11.31
C ALA A 36 4.80 17.58 11.03
N GLN A 37 5.38 18.13 12.09
CA GLN A 37 6.50 19.06 12.04
C GLN A 37 7.81 18.45 12.58
N SER A 38 7.84 17.15 12.81
CA SER A 38 9.04 16.38 13.13
C SER A 38 8.85 14.91 12.77
N GLY A 39 9.95 14.16 12.69
CA GLY A 39 9.89 12.73 12.39
C GLY A 39 9.19 11.92 13.48
N GLU A 40 9.38 12.29 14.77
CA GLU A 40 8.70 11.65 15.89
C GLU A 40 7.19 11.84 15.80
N GLN A 41 6.76 13.10 15.59
CA GLN A 41 5.35 13.41 15.39
C GLN A 41 4.78 12.70 14.16
N ALA A 42 5.58 12.60 13.08
CA ALA A 42 5.16 11.88 11.87
C ALA A 42 4.84 10.41 12.16
N ILE A 43 5.71 9.71 12.90
CA ILE A 43 5.50 8.31 13.28
C ILE A 43 4.19 8.14 14.08
N GLU A 44 3.92 9.03 15.05
CA GLU A 44 2.68 9.00 15.83
C GLU A 44 1.44 9.27 14.97
N VAL A 45 1.50 10.29 14.12
CA VAL A 45 0.40 10.67 13.23
C VAL A 45 0.12 9.55 12.23
N ILE A 46 1.15 8.97 11.60
CA ILE A 46 1.00 7.86 10.63
C ILE A 46 0.35 6.65 11.31
N LYS A 47 0.82 6.24 12.48
CA LYS A 47 0.23 5.12 13.23
C LYS A 47 -1.22 5.34 13.62
N LYS A 48 -1.59 6.58 13.96
CA LYS A 48 -2.97 6.95 14.35
C LYS A 48 -3.90 7.08 13.14
N VAL A 49 -3.46 7.77 12.10
CA VAL A 49 -4.28 8.11 10.91
C VAL A 49 -4.40 6.93 9.96
N LYS A 50 -3.36 6.09 9.90
CA LYS A 50 -3.20 5.00 8.92
C LYS A 50 -3.42 5.53 7.50
N PRO A 51 -2.52 6.42 7.01
CA PRO A 51 -2.67 7.04 5.71
C PRO A 51 -2.34 6.06 4.58
N HIS A 52 -2.86 6.35 3.39
CA HIS A 52 -2.50 5.62 2.17
C HIS A 52 -1.21 6.17 1.56
N VAL A 53 -0.99 7.49 1.69
CA VAL A 53 0.20 8.17 1.17
C VAL A 53 0.80 9.06 2.25
N VAL A 54 2.13 9.08 2.32
CA VAL A 54 2.93 9.98 3.16
C VAL A 54 3.85 10.80 2.28
N LEU A 55 3.71 12.12 2.31
CA LEU A 55 4.60 13.07 1.68
C LEU A 55 5.52 13.65 2.76
N THR A 56 6.80 13.33 2.74
CA THR A 56 7.73 13.69 3.82
C THR A 56 8.96 14.40 3.32
N ASP A 57 9.38 15.44 4.04
CA ASP A 57 10.74 15.97 3.86
C ASP A 57 11.77 14.92 4.32
N ILE A 58 12.91 14.88 3.64
CA ILE A 58 13.98 13.92 3.97
C ILE A 58 14.81 14.38 5.16
N ARG A 59 15.07 15.69 5.25
CA ARG A 59 15.97 16.25 6.27
C ARG A 59 15.19 17.02 7.33
N MET A 60 14.86 16.32 8.39
CA MET A 60 14.28 16.91 9.59
C MET A 60 15.22 16.78 10.78
N LYS A 61 15.01 17.62 11.80
CA LYS A 61 15.79 17.54 13.05
C LYS A 61 15.51 16.23 13.77
N GLN A 62 16.56 15.64 14.35
CA GLN A 62 16.54 14.39 15.15
C GLN A 62 16.13 13.16 14.35
N VAL A 63 14.91 13.05 13.86
CA VAL A 63 14.41 11.91 13.08
C VAL A 63 14.13 12.35 11.65
N SER A 64 14.91 11.83 10.70
CA SER A 64 14.76 12.14 9.27
C SER A 64 13.56 11.42 8.66
N GLY A 65 13.13 11.85 7.46
CA GLY A 65 12.08 11.17 6.70
C GLY A 65 12.43 9.71 6.39
N LEU A 66 13.71 9.38 6.17
CA LEU A 66 14.16 8.00 5.98
C LEU A 66 13.97 7.16 7.25
N MET A 67 14.32 7.72 8.41
CA MET A 67 14.10 7.04 9.70
C MET A 67 12.60 6.84 9.98
N VAL A 68 11.74 7.76 9.56
CA VAL A 68 10.28 7.58 9.63
C VAL A 68 9.87 6.38 8.79
N MET A 69 10.38 6.25 7.54
CA MET A 69 10.09 5.09 6.68
C MET A 69 10.53 3.78 7.33
N GLU A 70 11.77 3.71 7.85
CA GLU A 70 12.28 2.54 8.56
C GLU A 70 11.41 2.13 9.76
N GLU A 71 10.95 3.10 10.55
CA GLU A 71 10.09 2.82 11.71
C GLU A 71 8.68 2.35 11.32
N ILE A 72 8.13 2.87 10.23
CA ILE A 72 6.82 2.42 9.73
C ILE A 72 6.90 1.04 9.10
N GLN A 73 7.98 0.68 8.42
CA GLN A 73 8.20 -0.67 7.88
C GLN A 73 8.24 -1.77 8.95
N LYS A 74 8.54 -1.44 10.21
CA LYS A 74 8.47 -2.39 11.34
C LYS A 74 7.04 -2.65 11.81
N THR A 75 6.06 -1.99 11.24
CA THR A 75 4.64 -2.14 11.56
C THR A 75 3.91 -2.86 10.41
N GLU A 76 2.64 -3.16 10.60
CA GLU A 76 1.77 -3.72 9.55
C GLU A 76 1.27 -2.66 8.56
N LEU A 77 1.70 -1.40 8.72
CA LEU A 77 1.30 -0.31 7.83
C LEU A 77 2.20 -0.28 6.61
N ASP A 78 1.58 -0.13 5.44
CA ASP A 78 2.29 -0.06 4.15
C ASP A 78 1.83 1.16 3.32
N PRO A 79 2.02 2.39 3.83
CA PRO A 79 1.70 3.58 3.06
C PRO A 79 2.70 3.80 1.93
N VAL A 80 2.23 4.39 0.85
CA VAL A 80 3.09 4.84 -0.25
C VAL A 80 3.85 6.09 0.20
N PHE A 81 5.19 6.01 0.26
CA PHE A 81 6.04 7.13 0.63
C PHE A 81 6.52 7.93 -0.57
N ILE A 82 6.32 9.26 -0.54
CA ILE A 82 6.90 10.21 -1.47
C ILE A 82 7.83 11.12 -0.68
N VAL A 83 9.10 11.17 -1.07
CA VAL A 83 10.14 11.90 -0.35
C VAL A 83 10.43 13.22 -1.04
N LEU A 84 10.43 14.31 -0.27
CA LEU A 84 10.81 15.64 -0.72
C LEU A 84 12.24 15.97 -0.28
N SER A 85 13.01 16.65 -1.10
CA SER A 85 14.36 17.08 -0.74
C SER A 85 14.76 18.38 -1.41
N ALA A 86 15.41 19.25 -0.66
CA ALA A 86 16.07 20.44 -1.19
C ALA A 86 17.45 20.14 -1.83
N TYR A 87 17.94 18.91 -1.71
CA TYR A 87 19.29 18.53 -2.11
C TYR A 87 19.28 17.48 -3.22
N ARG A 88 20.11 17.71 -4.24
CA ARG A 88 20.43 16.72 -5.27
C ARG A 88 21.51 15.76 -4.75
N ASP A 89 21.25 15.11 -3.62
CA ASP A 89 22.18 14.15 -3.04
C ASP A 89 21.78 12.74 -3.47
N PHE A 90 22.64 12.12 -4.26
CA PHE A 90 22.45 10.78 -4.78
C PHE A 90 22.30 9.74 -3.66
N ASN A 91 23.04 9.91 -2.56
CA ASN A 91 22.97 8.96 -1.44
C ASN A 91 21.58 8.93 -0.78
N TYR A 92 20.96 10.09 -0.61
CA TYR A 92 19.61 10.15 -0.07
C TYR A 92 18.56 9.55 -1.01
N ALA A 93 18.71 9.81 -2.31
CA ALA A 93 17.81 9.22 -3.30
C ALA A 93 17.95 7.69 -3.34
N GLN A 94 19.18 7.18 -3.26
CA GLN A 94 19.44 5.75 -3.20
C GLN A 94 18.85 5.12 -1.94
N GLN A 95 19.11 5.69 -0.76
CA GLN A 95 18.54 5.19 0.50
C GLN A 95 17.01 5.20 0.50
N ALA A 96 16.38 6.26 -0.02
CA ALA A 96 14.92 6.31 -0.16
C ALA A 96 14.41 5.18 -1.08
N CYS A 97 15.10 4.93 -2.18
CA CYS A 97 14.75 3.83 -3.10
C CYS A 97 14.93 2.45 -2.43
N ASP A 98 16.03 2.24 -1.70
CA ASP A 98 16.31 1.00 -0.97
C ASP A 98 15.25 0.72 0.12
N LEU A 99 14.67 1.79 0.70
CA LEU A 99 13.55 1.75 1.63
C LEU A 99 12.17 1.70 0.94
N GLY A 100 12.12 1.55 -0.39
CA GLY A 100 10.87 1.41 -1.12
C GLY A 100 10.07 2.71 -1.26
N ALA A 101 10.72 3.90 -1.23
CA ALA A 101 10.03 5.13 -1.57
C ALA A 101 9.48 5.06 -2.99
N TYR A 102 8.22 5.41 -3.17
CA TYR A 102 7.55 5.46 -4.46
C TYR A 102 8.17 6.51 -5.39
N ALA A 103 8.48 7.68 -4.82
CA ALA A 103 9.09 8.77 -5.58
C ALA A 103 9.98 9.64 -4.67
N TYR A 104 10.96 10.28 -5.33
CA TYR A 104 11.85 11.29 -4.75
C TYR A 104 11.71 12.57 -5.56
N LEU A 105 11.18 13.63 -4.94
CA LEU A 105 10.94 14.93 -5.58
C LEU A 105 11.88 16.00 -5.04
N LEU A 106 12.44 16.79 -5.95
CA LEU A 106 13.31 17.91 -5.57
C LEU A 106 12.50 19.17 -5.29
N LYS A 107 12.86 19.90 -4.25
CA LYS A 107 12.37 21.26 -3.96
C LYS A 107 13.22 22.27 -4.78
N PRO A 108 12.63 23.34 -5.39
CA PRO A 108 11.20 23.63 -5.42
C PRO A 108 10.41 22.60 -6.24
N ILE A 109 9.23 22.21 -5.73
CA ILE A 109 8.42 21.18 -6.36
C ILE A 109 7.72 21.79 -7.59
N GLU A 110 7.97 21.20 -8.75
CA GLU A 110 7.25 21.51 -9.99
C GLU A 110 5.83 20.93 -9.91
N GLU A 111 4.81 21.76 -10.16
CA GLU A 111 3.41 21.38 -10.01
C GLU A 111 3.04 20.18 -10.90
N ASP A 112 3.44 20.19 -12.16
CA ASP A 112 3.19 19.09 -13.10
C ASP A 112 3.80 17.77 -12.60
N LYS A 113 5.03 17.85 -12.04
CA LYS A 113 5.73 16.67 -11.51
C LYS A 113 5.06 16.12 -10.26
N LEU A 114 4.57 17.01 -9.39
CA LEU A 114 3.81 16.60 -8.22
C LEU A 114 2.49 15.92 -8.63
N GLN A 115 1.74 16.53 -9.58
CA GLN A 115 0.49 15.96 -10.07
C GLN A 115 0.69 14.57 -10.68
N GLU A 116 1.69 14.39 -11.54
CA GLU A 116 2.04 13.10 -12.15
C GLU A 116 2.35 12.06 -11.07
N THR A 117 3.18 12.44 -10.07
CA THR A 117 3.58 11.55 -8.98
C THR A 117 2.40 11.16 -8.11
N MET A 118 1.55 12.11 -7.74
CA MET A 118 0.37 11.85 -6.91
C MET A 118 -0.67 11.01 -7.64
N GLN A 119 -0.85 11.21 -8.96
CA GLN A 119 -1.73 10.38 -9.76
C GLN A 119 -1.26 8.92 -9.81
N GLY A 120 0.04 8.69 -10.00
CA GLY A 120 0.60 7.34 -9.96
C GLY A 120 0.50 6.70 -8.57
N ALA A 121 0.76 7.47 -7.49
CA ALA A 121 0.57 7.00 -6.11
C ALA A 121 -0.90 6.65 -5.83
N TYR A 122 -1.85 7.43 -6.36
CA TYR A 122 -3.28 7.13 -6.25
C TYR A 122 -3.62 5.78 -6.89
N GLN A 123 -3.14 5.52 -8.09
CA GLN A 123 -3.36 4.25 -8.79
C GLN A 123 -2.77 3.07 -8.02
N THR A 124 -1.53 3.19 -7.54
CA THR A 124 -0.87 2.16 -6.72
C THR A 124 -1.67 1.85 -5.45
N CYS A 125 -2.17 2.87 -4.75
CA CYS A 125 -3.00 2.67 -3.57
C CYS A 125 -4.35 2.01 -3.91
N MET A 126 -4.98 2.38 -5.03
CA MET A 126 -6.24 1.77 -5.45
C MET A 126 -6.07 0.29 -5.80
N GLU A 127 -4.99 -0.08 -6.49
CA GLU A 127 -4.67 -1.48 -6.79
C GLU A 127 -4.45 -2.31 -5.52
N LYS A 128 -3.74 -1.76 -4.51
CA LYS A 128 -3.58 -2.40 -3.20
C LYS A 128 -4.94 -2.62 -2.53
N LEU A 129 -5.78 -1.58 -2.43
CA LEU A 129 -7.10 -1.66 -1.81
C LEU A 129 -8.03 -2.66 -2.51
N GLU A 130 -8.06 -2.67 -3.84
CA GLU A 130 -8.84 -3.64 -4.60
C GLU A 130 -8.35 -5.08 -4.40
N SER A 131 -7.06 -5.26 -4.21
CA SER A 131 -6.48 -6.56 -3.87
C SER A 131 -6.92 -7.01 -2.47
N GLU A 132 -6.82 -6.14 -1.47
CA GLU A 132 -7.25 -6.41 -0.09
C GLU A 132 -8.75 -6.73 -0.02
N GLU A 133 -9.62 -5.92 -0.66
CA GLU A 133 -11.07 -6.16 -0.71
C GLU A 133 -11.41 -7.52 -1.38
N ARG A 134 -10.62 -7.93 -2.38
CA ARG A 134 -10.78 -9.27 -3.00
C ARG A 134 -10.39 -10.39 -2.05
N TYR A 135 -9.28 -10.24 -1.30
CA TYR A 135 -8.86 -11.23 -0.31
C TYR A 135 -9.90 -11.38 0.80
N GLU A 136 -10.36 -10.27 1.38
CA GLU A 136 -11.41 -10.29 2.41
C GLU A 136 -12.73 -10.93 1.90
N SER A 137 -13.11 -10.62 0.67
CA SER A 137 -14.30 -11.21 0.04
C SER A 137 -14.16 -12.72 -0.10
N TRP A 138 -12.98 -13.21 -0.48
CA TRP A 138 -12.69 -14.64 -0.60
C TRP A 138 -12.65 -15.34 0.76
N GLU A 139 -11.99 -14.75 1.76
CA GLU A 139 -12.02 -15.29 3.12
C GLU A 139 -13.44 -15.43 3.66
N ASN A 140 -14.25 -14.40 3.47
CA ASN A 140 -15.65 -14.42 3.90
C ASN A 140 -16.48 -15.48 3.17
N MET A 141 -16.26 -15.71 1.87
CA MET A 141 -16.88 -16.78 1.11
C MET A 141 -16.46 -18.16 1.64
N ILE A 142 -15.17 -18.34 1.87
CA ILE A 142 -14.59 -19.58 2.38
C ILE A 142 -15.14 -19.90 3.77
N ARG A 143 -15.20 -18.92 4.67
CA ARG A 143 -15.75 -19.09 6.02
C ARG A 143 -17.23 -19.47 6.04
N LYS A 144 -18.01 -19.02 5.05
CA LYS A 144 -19.45 -19.32 4.97
C LYS A 144 -19.75 -20.71 4.41
N ASP A 145 -19.05 -21.13 3.40
CA ASP A 145 -19.25 -22.43 2.72
C ASP A 145 -18.01 -22.83 1.92
N SER A 146 -17.04 -23.41 2.62
CA SER A 146 -15.77 -23.84 2.03
C SER A 146 -15.95 -24.88 0.94
N THR A 147 -16.96 -25.75 1.06
CA THR A 147 -17.20 -26.84 0.09
C THR A 147 -17.74 -26.29 -1.25
N SER A 148 -18.75 -25.42 -1.20
CA SER A 148 -19.30 -24.79 -2.41
C SER A 148 -18.29 -23.88 -3.09
N PHE A 149 -17.46 -23.18 -2.30
CA PHE A 149 -16.39 -22.33 -2.83
C PHE A 149 -15.34 -23.15 -3.58
N LEU A 150 -14.86 -24.25 -3.00
CA LEU A 150 -13.92 -25.17 -3.64
C LEU A 150 -14.47 -25.74 -4.96
N GLN A 151 -15.75 -26.15 -4.98
CA GLN A 151 -16.38 -26.63 -6.21
C GLN A 151 -16.33 -25.58 -7.33
N VAL A 152 -16.63 -24.31 -7.00
CA VAL A 152 -16.59 -23.20 -7.97
C VAL A 152 -15.17 -22.96 -8.48
N VAL A 153 -14.17 -23.00 -7.61
CA VAL A 153 -12.75 -22.80 -7.98
C VAL A 153 -12.27 -23.91 -8.89
N VAL A 154 -12.51 -25.17 -8.50
CA VAL A 154 -12.15 -26.33 -9.32
C VAL A 154 -12.86 -26.32 -10.67
N GLN A 155 -14.15 -26.01 -10.68
CA GLN A 155 -14.91 -25.92 -11.92
C GLN A 155 -14.37 -24.84 -12.87
N LYS A 156 -14.03 -23.66 -12.34
CA LYS A 156 -13.42 -22.57 -13.14
C LYS A 156 -12.05 -22.96 -13.68
N TYR A 157 -11.25 -23.65 -12.89
CA TYR A 157 -9.95 -24.16 -13.32
C TYR A 157 -10.09 -25.17 -14.46
N LEU A 158 -10.97 -26.17 -14.31
CA LEU A 158 -11.25 -27.18 -15.35
C LEU A 158 -11.83 -26.57 -16.64
N GLN A 159 -12.48 -25.39 -16.53
CA GLN A 159 -12.98 -24.63 -17.70
C GLN A 159 -11.92 -23.68 -18.29
N ASN A 160 -10.66 -23.73 -17.84
CA ASN A 160 -9.58 -22.79 -18.22
C ASN A 160 -9.93 -21.31 -18.00
N LYS A 161 -10.80 -20.99 -17.03
CA LYS A 161 -11.21 -19.64 -16.70
C LYS A 161 -10.34 -18.97 -15.64
N ILE A 162 -9.53 -19.75 -14.92
CA ILE A 162 -8.54 -19.26 -13.94
C ILE A 162 -7.24 -20.06 -14.12
N SER A 163 -6.09 -19.41 -13.84
CA SER A 163 -4.78 -20.03 -13.90
C SER A 163 -4.49 -20.92 -12.69
N TYR A 164 -3.49 -21.80 -12.81
CA TYR A 164 -3.00 -22.61 -11.70
C TYR A 164 -2.46 -21.75 -10.54
N GLU A 165 -1.77 -20.65 -10.83
CA GLU A 165 -1.30 -19.69 -9.83
C GLU A 165 -2.45 -19.16 -8.98
N LYS A 166 -3.58 -18.85 -9.61
CA LYS A 166 -4.79 -18.37 -8.92
C LYS A 166 -5.41 -19.45 -8.04
N VAL A 167 -5.34 -20.69 -8.44
CA VAL A 167 -5.76 -21.83 -7.61
C VAL A 167 -4.85 -21.98 -6.39
N GLN A 168 -3.53 -21.81 -6.55
CA GLN A 168 -2.58 -21.87 -5.43
C GLN A 168 -2.82 -20.75 -4.41
N GLU A 169 -3.10 -19.51 -4.84
CA GLU A 169 -3.48 -18.42 -3.94
C GLU A 169 -4.72 -18.79 -3.09
N VAL A 170 -5.74 -19.37 -3.71
CA VAL A 170 -6.95 -19.79 -3.00
C VAL A 170 -6.65 -20.90 -1.97
N PHE A 171 -5.81 -21.87 -2.34
CA PHE A 171 -5.43 -22.93 -1.40
C PHE A 171 -4.56 -22.41 -0.24
N ALA A 172 -3.72 -21.39 -0.45
CA ALA A 172 -2.97 -20.74 0.62
C ALA A 172 -3.92 -20.11 1.65
N ILE A 173 -4.95 -19.38 1.18
CA ILE A 173 -5.98 -18.79 2.06
C ILE A 173 -6.77 -19.87 2.81
N LEU A 174 -7.13 -20.96 2.14
CA LEU A 174 -7.84 -22.07 2.75
C LEU A 174 -7.06 -22.70 3.89
N LYS A 175 -5.74 -22.80 3.76
CA LYS A 175 -4.86 -23.39 4.77
C LYS A 175 -4.85 -22.59 6.08
N ASP A 176 -5.01 -21.27 5.99
CA ASP A 176 -5.04 -20.38 7.17
C ASP A 176 -6.44 -20.28 7.81
N VAL A 177 -7.49 -20.70 7.10
CA VAL A 177 -8.90 -20.63 7.55
C VAL A 177 -9.40 -21.99 8.09
N ILE A 178 -8.74 -23.10 7.73
CA ILE A 178 -9.13 -24.45 8.14
C ILE A 178 -8.57 -24.69 9.56
N GLU A 179 -9.46 -24.86 10.56
CA GLU A 179 -9.08 -25.29 11.89
C GLU A 179 -8.69 -26.78 11.91
N GLU A 180 -7.78 -27.19 12.82
CA GLU A 180 -7.26 -28.57 12.90
C GLU A 180 -8.32 -29.68 13.04
N ASP A 181 -9.55 -29.32 13.45
CA ASP A 181 -10.68 -30.27 13.63
C ASP A 181 -11.54 -30.47 12.37
N ASP A 182 -11.32 -29.70 11.31
CA ASP A 182 -12.05 -29.85 10.05
C ASP A 182 -11.47 -31.01 9.21
N ARG A 183 -12.22 -32.08 9.08
CA ARG A 183 -11.84 -33.22 8.23
C ARG A 183 -12.13 -32.90 6.76
N PHE A 184 -11.15 -32.37 6.04
CA PHE A 184 -11.23 -32.22 4.60
C PHE A 184 -10.49 -33.39 3.89
N ILE A 185 -11.18 -34.01 2.94
CA ILE A 185 -10.53 -34.91 2.00
C ILE A 185 -10.21 -34.05 0.75
N ALA A 186 -8.97 -33.59 0.62
CA ALA A 186 -8.49 -33.01 -0.62
C ALA A 186 -8.20 -34.15 -1.62
N MET A 187 -9.07 -34.34 -2.60
CA MET A 187 -8.80 -35.23 -3.70
C MET A 187 -8.06 -34.43 -4.77
N CYS A 188 -6.75 -34.59 -4.86
CA CYS A 188 -5.94 -34.09 -5.96
C CYS A 188 -6.16 -35.08 -7.14
N VAL A 189 -6.91 -34.65 -8.16
CA VAL A 189 -6.98 -35.41 -9.43
C VAL A 189 -5.89 -34.84 -10.33
N ASP A 190 -4.78 -35.55 -10.41
CA ASP A 190 -3.73 -35.28 -11.39
C ASP A 190 -4.22 -35.84 -12.75
N LEU A 191 -4.72 -34.96 -13.61
CA LEU A 191 -5.06 -35.32 -14.98
C LEU A 191 -3.79 -35.18 -15.81
N ASP A 192 -3.07 -36.26 -15.95
CA ASP A 192 -1.96 -36.41 -16.89
C ASP A 192 -2.53 -36.32 -18.33
N LEU A 193 -2.58 -35.11 -18.89
CA LEU A 193 -2.94 -34.83 -20.26
C LEU A 193 -1.69 -34.98 -21.14
N THR A 194 -1.17 -36.21 -21.25
CA THR A 194 -0.29 -36.59 -22.37
C THR A 194 -1.16 -37.03 -23.55
N TYR A 195 -1.36 -36.08 -24.49
CA TYR A 195 -1.65 -36.34 -25.90
C TYR A 195 -0.75 -35.51 -26.79
#